data_10472343ab74ac965b493cea46946896
#
_entry.id   10472343ab74ac965b493cea46946896
#
_cell.length_a   1.000
_cell.length_b   1.000
_cell.length_c   1.000
_cell.angle_alpha   90.00
_cell.angle_beta   90.00
_cell.angle_gamma   90.00
#
_symmetry.space_group_name_H-M   'P 1'
#
loop_
_entity.id
_entity.type
_entity.pdbx_description
1 polymer ?
#
loop_
_entity_poly.entity_id
_entity_poly.type
_entity_poly.pdbx_seq_one_letter_code
_entity_poly.pdbx_strand_id
1 'polypeptide(L)'
;MDSTELHYVTYDPDAIWKEMMLAYITAGGDVLYPGDEKEMLLRSVQADIVQVFAGVDNALRMQTLRYAVGDYLDIIGEQRGCTRIQAAAARATVSITTNATGKSSTLAAGTAMTADGEVFYLLVEPLTLNGYEQTMTAEVVADRTGSAGNGLKAGTEMSLADVNSSVNSIVVTVAAAGGNEAEDDDTYRQRIRA
;
A
#
# COMPACT_ATOMS: atom_id res chain seq x y z
N MET A 1 22.26 18.23 -12.31
CA MET A 1 21.41 19.43 -12.39
C MET A 1 20.76 19.58 -11.04
N ASP A 2 21.20 20.55 -10.29
CA ASP A 2 20.59 20.91 -9.01
C ASP A 2 19.13 21.31 -9.28
N SER A 3 18.21 20.46 -8.92
CA SER A 3 16.79 20.75 -9.10
C SER A 3 16.40 21.70 -7.98
N THR A 4 16.49 22.99 -8.25
CA THR A 4 15.95 24.02 -7.36
C THR A 4 14.52 23.62 -7.03
N GLU A 5 14.27 23.40 -5.76
CA GLU A 5 12.93 23.05 -5.27
C GLU A 5 11.99 24.20 -5.59
N LEU A 6 10.91 23.93 -6.32
CA LEU A 6 9.97 24.95 -6.74
C LEU A 6 8.97 25.18 -5.61
N HIS A 7 8.89 26.42 -5.14
CA HIS A 7 7.86 26.88 -4.23
C HIS A 7 6.87 27.77 -4.99
N TYR A 8 5.58 27.50 -4.84
CA TYR A 8 4.50 28.30 -5.43
C TYR A 8 4.13 29.47 -4.53
N VAL A 9 4.33 29.31 -3.22
CA VAL A 9 4.12 30.36 -2.22
C VAL A 9 5.42 30.54 -1.47
N THR A 10 6.01 31.73 -1.64
CA THR A 10 7.19 32.13 -0.85
C THR A 10 6.72 33.02 0.29
N TYR A 11 7.19 32.72 1.49
CA TYR A 11 6.89 33.49 2.68
C TYR A 11 8.16 33.67 3.51
N ASP A 12 8.26 34.83 4.14
CA ASP A 12 9.33 35.17 5.08
C ASP A 12 8.70 35.35 6.46
N PRO A 13 9.00 34.49 7.43
CA PRO A 13 8.48 34.62 8.80
C PRO A 13 8.80 35.96 9.44
N ASP A 14 9.98 36.54 9.15
CA ASP A 14 10.36 37.85 9.71
C ASP A 14 9.59 39.01 9.06
N ALA A 15 9.27 38.91 7.79
CA ALA A 15 8.40 39.87 7.12
C ALA A 15 6.98 39.82 7.70
N ILE A 16 6.43 38.62 7.86
CA ILE A 16 5.11 38.41 8.49
C ILE A 16 5.09 39.02 9.90
N TRP A 17 6.13 38.80 10.70
CA TRP A 17 6.23 39.36 12.02
C TRP A 17 6.22 40.91 12.00
N LYS A 18 7.00 41.51 11.11
CA LYS A 18 7.05 42.98 10.97
C LYS A 18 5.70 43.57 10.57
N GLU A 19 4.99 42.94 9.65
CA GLU A 19 3.65 43.35 9.24
C GLU A 19 2.63 43.21 10.37
N MET A 20 2.65 42.12 11.12
CA MET A 20 1.79 41.92 12.30
C MET A 20 2.06 42.98 13.38
N MET A 21 3.32 43.28 13.65
CA MET A 21 3.69 44.33 14.61
C MET A 21 3.24 45.72 14.15
N LEU A 22 3.41 46.01 12.85
CA LEU A 22 2.94 47.28 12.30
C LEU A 22 1.41 47.40 12.41
N ALA A 23 0.69 46.36 12.09
CA ALA A 23 -0.76 46.30 12.21
C ALA A 23 -1.22 46.48 13.67
N TYR A 24 -0.56 45.83 14.62
CA TYR A 24 -0.85 45.92 16.04
C TYR A 24 -0.67 47.35 16.56
N ILE A 25 0.46 48.01 16.24
CA ILE A 25 0.74 49.39 16.64
C ILE A 25 -0.25 50.35 15.96
N THR A 26 -0.56 50.17 14.70
CA THR A 26 -1.52 51.01 13.95
C THR A 26 -2.94 50.91 14.55
N ALA A 27 -3.29 49.73 15.09
CA ALA A 27 -4.56 49.53 15.79
C ALA A 27 -4.59 50.13 17.22
N GLY A 28 -3.54 50.83 17.63
CA GLY A 28 -3.43 51.47 18.96
C GLY A 28 -2.81 50.59 20.04
N GLY A 29 -2.10 49.53 19.65
CA GLY A 29 -1.32 48.72 20.58
C GLY A 29 -0.07 49.41 21.11
N ASP A 30 0.36 49.02 22.30
CA ASP A 30 1.57 49.53 22.95
C ASP A 30 2.83 48.90 22.33
N VAL A 31 3.99 49.47 22.60
CA VAL A 31 5.29 48.86 22.28
C VAL A 31 5.45 47.57 23.07
N LEU A 32 5.68 46.47 22.39
CA LEU A 32 5.91 45.16 23.02
C LEU A 32 7.39 44.97 23.34
N TYR A 33 7.65 44.37 24.49
CA TYR A 33 8.99 43.98 24.93
C TYR A 33 9.13 42.47 24.96
N PRO A 34 10.34 41.93 24.78
CA PRO A 34 10.59 40.51 24.87
C PRO A 34 10.05 39.90 26.18
N GLY A 35 9.16 38.91 26.06
CA GLY A 35 8.53 38.27 27.21
C GLY A 35 7.16 38.81 27.61
N ASP A 36 6.64 39.84 26.93
CA ASP A 36 5.25 40.25 27.10
C ASP A 36 4.26 39.16 26.70
N GLU A 37 3.19 38.99 27.48
CA GLU A 37 2.13 38.02 27.15
C GLU A 37 1.53 38.27 25.76
N LYS A 38 1.39 39.52 25.36
CA LYS A 38 0.88 39.93 24.05
C LYS A 38 1.87 39.54 22.94
N GLU A 39 3.19 39.67 23.17
CA GLU A 39 4.20 39.22 22.21
C GLU A 39 4.14 37.70 22.01
N MET A 40 4.04 36.94 23.11
CA MET A 40 3.93 35.48 23.03
C MET A 40 2.67 35.04 22.27
N LEU A 41 1.54 35.72 22.51
CA LEU A 41 0.31 35.43 21.74
C LEU A 41 0.48 35.75 20.25
N LEU A 42 1.04 36.90 19.90
CA LEU A 42 1.27 37.27 18.49
C LEU A 42 2.27 36.34 17.82
N ARG A 43 3.28 35.83 18.55
CA ARG A 43 4.21 34.84 18.06
C ARG A 43 3.53 33.49 17.77
N SER A 44 2.58 33.05 18.59
CA SER A 44 1.82 31.87 18.32
C SER A 44 0.95 32.01 17.06
N VAL A 45 0.30 33.15 16.89
CA VAL A 45 -0.48 33.45 15.65
C VAL A 45 0.44 33.52 14.43
N GLN A 46 1.63 34.11 14.55
CA GLN A 46 2.62 34.08 13.46
C GLN A 46 2.99 32.66 13.05
N ALA A 47 3.23 31.76 14.03
CA ALA A 47 3.56 30.37 13.74
C ALA A 47 2.43 29.67 12.97
N ASP A 48 1.17 29.91 13.36
CA ASP A 48 0.01 29.35 12.65
C ASP A 48 -0.10 29.89 11.21
N ILE A 49 0.13 31.19 11.00
CA ILE A 49 0.15 31.80 9.66
C ILE A 49 1.25 31.16 8.80
N VAL A 50 2.45 30.98 9.33
CA VAL A 50 3.55 30.32 8.62
C VAL A 50 3.18 28.89 8.23
N GLN A 51 2.53 28.13 9.13
CA GLN A 51 2.03 26.77 8.81
C GLN A 51 0.98 26.78 7.70
N VAL A 52 0.08 27.77 7.70
CA VAL A 52 -0.92 27.92 6.63
C VAL A 52 -0.24 28.13 5.27
N PHE A 53 0.74 29.05 5.19
CA PHE A 53 1.48 29.27 3.93
C PHE A 53 2.24 28.02 3.48
N ALA A 54 2.89 27.31 4.40
CA ALA A 54 3.56 26.04 4.09
C ALA A 54 2.57 24.98 3.59
N GLY A 55 1.38 24.89 4.20
CA GLY A 55 0.31 24.00 3.78
C GLY A 55 -0.21 24.32 2.38
N VAL A 56 -0.41 25.61 2.07
CA VAL A 56 -0.83 26.06 0.72
C VAL A 56 0.24 25.74 -0.32
N ASP A 57 1.52 26.02 -0.04
CA ASP A 57 2.62 25.69 -0.95
C ASP A 57 2.67 24.18 -1.22
N ASN A 58 2.59 23.36 -0.17
CA ASN A 58 2.56 21.91 -0.32
C ASN A 58 1.33 21.44 -1.14
N ALA A 59 0.14 21.98 -0.88
CA ALA A 59 -1.06 21.63 -1.62
C ALA A 59 -0.93 21.94 -3.13
N LEU A 60 -0.34 23.09 -3.48
CA LEU A 60 -0.06 23.46 -4.88
C LEU A 60 1.00 22.55 -5.51
N ARG A 61 2.03 22.18 -4.75
CA ARG A 61 3.06 21.22 -5.22
C ARG A 61 2.45 19.85 -5.50
N MET A 62 1.56 19.36 -4.63
CA MET A 62 0.87 18.07 -4.82
C MET A 62 -0.02 18.02 -6.07
N GLN A 63 -0.40 19.17 -6.63
CA GLN A 63 -1.13 19.23 -7.92
C GLN A 63 -0.24 19.02 -9.14
N THR A 64 1.06 18.88 -8.96
CA THR A 64 1.99 18.74 -10.08
C THR A 64 2.62 17.35 -10.09
N LEU A 65 2.73 16.75 -11.28
CA LEU A 65 3.32 15.42 -11.46
C LEU A 65 4.74 15.28 -10.88
N ARG A 66 5.46 16.38 -10.73
CA ARG A 66 6.83 16.38 -10.22
C ARG A 66 6.89 16.09 -8.71
N TYR A 67 5.93 16.62 -7.95
CA TYR A 67 5.94 16.60 -6.49
C TYR A 67 4.83 15.75 -5.88
N ALA A 68 3.79 15.42 -6.66
CA ALA A 68 2.68 14.60 -6.19
C ALA A 68 3.17 13.23 -5.69
N VAL A 69 2.63 12.76 -4.59
CA VAL A 69 2.90 11.46 -3.98
C VAL A 69 1.59 10.78 -3.55
N GLY A 70 1.59 9.46 -3.48
CA GLY A 70 0.45 8.69 -3.04
C GLY A 70 -0.83 9.01 -3.84
N ASP A 71 -1.93 9.26 -3.14
CA ASP A 71 -3.25 9.49 -3.73
C ASP A 71 -3.28 10.69 -4.69
N TYR A 72 -2.49 11.75 -4.42
CA TYR A 72 -2.40 12.89 -5.33
C TYR A 72 -1.78 12.50 -6.68
N LEU A 73 -0.79 11.63 -6.65
CA LEU A 73 -0.16 11.10 -7.86
C LEU A 73 -1.14 10.18 -8.62
N ASP A 74 -1.93 9.41 -7.89
CA ASP A 74 -2.94 8.52 -8.46
C ASP A 74 -4.02 9.31 -9.22
N ILE A 75 -4.52 10.41 -8.64
CA ILE A 75 -5.47 11.32 -9.30
C ILE A 75 -4.88 11.90 -10.59
N ILE A 76 -3.60 12.32 -10.56
CA ILE A 76 -2.93 12.86 -11.77
C ILE A 76 -2.77 11.78 -12.84
N GLY A 77 -2.46 10.55 -12.43
CA GLY A 77 -2.35 9.41 -13.34
C GLY A 77 -3.69 9.06 -13.98
N GLU A 78 -4.77 8.99 -13.21
CA GLU A 78 -6.12 8.75 -13.71
C GLU A 78 -6.55 9.77 -14.75
N GLN A 79 -6.27 11.05 -14.53
CA GLN A 79 -6.56 12.12 -15.51
C GLN A 79 -5.84 11.90 -16.84
N ARG A 80 -4.75 11.15 -16.86
CA ARG A 80 -3.97 10.80 -18.05
C ARG A 80 -4.25 9.41 -18.58
N GLY A 81 -5.24 8.71 -18.01
CA GLY A 81 -5.59 7.34 -18.37
C GLY A 81 -4.56 6.29 -17.92
N CYS A 82 -3.72 6.63 -16.96
CA CYS A 82 -2.69 5.75 -16.41
C CYS A 82 -3.03 5.43 -14.96
N THR A 83 -3.36 4.18 -14.65
CA THR A 83 -3.63 3.73 -13.28
C THR A 83 -2.41 3.04 -12.68
N ARG A 84 -2.21 3.18 -11.36
CA ARG A 84 -1.13 2.50 -10.64
C ARG A 84 -1.32 0.99 -10.67
N ILE A 85 -0.24 0.24 -10.89
CA ILE A 85 -0.24 -1.22 -10.80
C ILE A 85 -0.35 -1.59 -9.32
N GLN A 86 -1.45 -2.25 -8.98
CA GLN A 86 -1.72 -2.68 -7.61
C GLN A 86 -0.90 -3.92 -7.26
N ALA A 87 -0.63 -4.12 -5.97
CA ALA A 87 -0.05 -5.37 -5.49
C ALA A 87 -0.97 -6.55 -5.81
N ALA A 88 -0.39 -7.66 -6.25
CA ALA A 88 -1.12 -8.88 -6.51
C ALA A 88 -0.51 -10.06 -5.75
N ALA A 89 -1.36 -11.03 -5.36
CA ALA A 89 -0.92 -12.27 -4.76
C ALA A 89 -0.57 -13.31 -5.82
N ALA A 90 0.44 -14.12 -5.55
CA ALA A 90 0.83 -15.21 -6.42
C ALA A 90 -0.26 -16.30 -6.48
N ARG A 91 -0.46 -16.90 -7.63
CA ARG A 91 -1.38 -18.01 -7.87
C ARG A 91 -0.62 -19.23 -8.31
N ALA A 92 -1.05 -20.39 -7.83
CA ALA A 92 -0.50 -21.69 -8.20
C ALA A 92 -1.63 -22.68 -8.45
N THR A 93 -1.31 -23.79 -9.12
CA THR A 93 -2.22 -24.93 -9.23
C THR A 93 -1.62 -26.11 -8.47
N VAL A 94 -2.44 -26.75 -7.67
CA VAL A 94 -2.06 -27.92 -6.89
C VAL A 94 -2.86 -29.14 -7.31
N SER A 95 -2.26 -30.30 -7.18
CA SER A 95 -2.90 -31.60 -7.30
C SER A 95 -3.10 -32.16 -5.89
N ILE A 96 -4.33 -32.41 -5.52
CA ILE A 96 -4.72 -32.96 -4.23
C ILE A 96 -5.13 -34.42 -4.42
N THR A 97 -4.41 -35.33 -3.80
CA THR A 97 -4.76 -36.77 -3.78
C THR A 97 -5.48 -37.05 -2.47
N THR A 98 -6.62 -37.71 -2.56
CA THR A 98 -7.49 -38.00 -1.42
C THR A 98 -7.32 -39.46 -0.95
N ASN A 99 -7.63 -39.68 0.33
CA ASN A 99 -7.72 -41.02 0.93
C ASN A 99 -9.10 -41.66 0.70
N ALA A 100 -9.14 -42.98 0.62
CA ALA A 100 -10.39 -43.75 0.61
C ALA A 100 -10.99 -43.82 2.04
N THR A 101 -11.67 -42.76 2.47
CA THR A 101 -12.29 -42.71 3.80
C THR A 101 -13.69 -43.28 3.84
N GLY A 102 -14.31 -43.51 2.68
CA GLY A 102 -15.72 -43.94 2.54
C GLY A 102 -16.75 -42.88 2.90
N LYS A 103 -16.29 -41.64 3.24
CA LYS A 103 -17.15 -40.52 3.62
C LYS A 103 -16.80 -39.29 2.77
N SER A 104 -17.82 -38.62 2.25
CA SER A 104 -17.63 -37.36 1.57
C SER A 104 -17.26 -36.27 2.57
N SER A 105 -16.33 -35.39 2.22
CA SER A 105 -15.97 -34.20 2.97
C SER A 105 -15.72 -33.05 2.00
N THR A 106 -15.65 -31.81 2.51
CA THR A 106 -15.39 -30.62 1.67
C THR A 106 -14.25 -29.83 2.27
N LEU A 107 -13.28 -29.48 1.42
CA LEU A 107 -12.33 -28.41 1.71
C LEU A 107 -12.99 -27.11 1.34
N ALA A 108 -13.21 -26.24 2.31
CA ALA A 108 -13.83 -24.93 2.06
C ALA A 108 -12.86 -24.00 1.29
N ALA A 109 -13.41 -23.06 0.55
CA ALA A 109 -12.61 -21.95 0.04
C ALA A 109 -11.91 -21.24 1.22
N GLY A 110 -10.65 -20.83 1.01
CA GLY A 110 -9.82 -20.27 2.09
C GLY A 110 -9.10 -21.32 2.94
N THR A 111 -9.25 -22.63 2.65
CA THR A 111 -8.43 -23.66 3.31
C THR A 111 -6.95 -23.37 3.03
N ALA A 112 -6.17 -23.19 4.13
CA ALA A 112 -4.76 -22.83 4.04
C ALA A 112 -3.87 -24.06 3.90
N MET A 113 -2.88 -23.96 3.04
CA MET A 113 -1.82 -24.95 2.84
C MET A 113 -0.47 -24.26 2.67
N THR A 114 0.59 -24.94 3.06
CA THR A 114 1.95 -24.41 3.01
C THR A 114 2.97 -25.50 2.71
N ALA A 115 4.10 -25.08 2.13
CA ALA A 115 5.24 -25.95 1.90
C ALA A 115 6.34 -25.81 2.96
N ASP A 116 6.50 -24.60 3.53
CA ASP A 116 7.61 -24.22 4.42
C ASP A 116 7.14 -23.69 5.78
N GLY A 117 5.84 -23.40 5.94
CA GLY A 117 5.28 -22.76 7.12
C GLY A 117 5.41 -21.23 7.15
N GLU A 118 6.01 -20.61 6.13
CA GLU A 118 6.21 -19.16 6.07
C GLU A 118 5.16 -18.47 5.17
N VAL A 119 4.89 -19.06 4.00
CA VAL A 119 3.88 -18.58 3.05
C VAL A 119 2.74 -19.57 3.01
N PHE A 120 1.53 -19.06 3.22
CA PHE A 120 0.32 -19.85 3.10
C PHE A 120 -0.37 -19.57 1.78
N TYR A 121 -0.95 -20.63 1.20
CA TYR A 121 -1.75 -20.55 0.00
C TYR A 121 -3.16 -20.99 0.33
N LEU A 122 -4.12 -20.17 -0.04
CA LEU A 122 -5.53 -20.37 0.25
C LEU A 122 -6.24 -20.98 -0.96
N LEU A 123 -7.03 -22.00 -0.72
CA LEU A 123 -7.86 -22.62 -1.76
C LEU A 123 -8.87 -21.57 -2.30
N VAL A 124 -8.89 -21.34 -3.61
CA VAL A 124 -9.75 -20.33 -4.24
C VAL A 124 -11.21 -20.76 -4.22
N GLU A 125 -11.50 -22.00 -4.62
CA GLU A 125 -12.84 -22.55 -4.68
C GLU A 125 -12.99 -23.79 -3.79
N PRO A 126 -14.17 -24.01 -3.20
CA PRO A 126 -14.38 -25.18 -2.37
C PRO A 126 -14.25 -26.47 -3.19
N LEU A 127 -13.62 -27.49 -2.62
CA LEU A 127 -13.36 -28.77 -3.26
C LEU A 127 -14.07 -29.90 -2.50
N THR A 128 -14.98 -30.62 -3.19
CA THR A 128 -15.69 -31.76 -2.61
C THR A 128 -14.88 -33.05 -2.81
N LEU A 129 -14.56 -33.70 -1.71
CA LEU A 129 -13.86 -35.00 -1.66
C LEU A 129 -14.89 -36.10 -1.49
N ASN A 130 -14.98 -37.00 -2.47
CA ASN A 130 -16.07 -38.00 -2.52
C ASN A 130 -15.84 -39.24 -1.63
N GLY A 131 -14.78 -39.27 -0.85
CA GLY A 131 -14.43 -40.37 0.02
C GLY A 131 -13.77 -41.57 -0.66
N TYR A 132 -13.42 -41.44 -1.92
CA TYR A 132 -12.62 -42.39 -2.69
C TYR A 132 -11.22 -41.84 -2.91
N GLU A 133 -10.27 -42.74 -3.20
CA GLU A 133 -8.96 -42.33 -3.67
C GLU A 133 -9.09 -41.72 -5.06
N GLN A 134 -8.79 -40.45 -5.19
CA GLN A 134 -8.82 -39.72 -6.46
C GLN A 134 -7.83 -38.56 -6.41
N THR A 135 -7.41 -38.10 -7.55
CA THR A 135 -6.55 -36.93 -7.70
C THR A 135 -7.35 -35.82 -8.38
N MET A 136 -7.34 -34.65 -7.75
CA MET A 136 -8.09 -33.46 -8.20
C MET A 136 -7.14 -32.28 -8.29
N THR A 137 -7.39 -31.40 -9.24
CA THR A 137 -6.63 -30.13 -9.35
C THR A 137 -7.43 -28.98 -8.76
N ALA A 138 -6.73 -28.08 -8.09
CA ALA A 138 -7.33 -26.89 -7.51
C ALA A 138 -6.40 -25.69 -7.67
N GLU A 139 -6.99 -24.51 -7.80
CA GLU A 139 -6.25 -23.24 -7.79
C GLU A 139 -6.11 -22.74 -6.36
N VAL A 140 -4.91 -22.23 -6.05
CA VAL A 140 -4.57 -21.63 -4.77
C VAL A 140 -3.95 -20.24 -4.97
N VAL A 141 -4.17 -19.36 -4.03
CA VAL A 141 -3.66 -17.98 -4.03
C VAL A 141 -2.89 -17.73 -2.74
N ALA A 142 -1.76 -17.05 -2.83
CA ALA A 142 -0.98 -16.70 -1.64
C ALA A 142 -1.80 -15.80 -0.68
N ASP A 143 -1.61 -15.99 0.61
CA ASP A 143 -2.29 -15.24 1.69
C ASP A 143 -1.90 -13.77 1.75
N ARG A 144 -0.81 -13.41 1.07
CA ARG A 144 -0.27 -12.05 0.98
C ARG A 144 0.07 -11.67 -0.46
N THR A 145 -0.04 -10.40 -0.75
CA THR A 145 0.44 -9.82 -2.00
C THR A 145 1.96 -9.70 -2.00
N GLY A 146 2.53 -9.45 -3.17
CA GLY A 146 3.96 -9.29 -3.33
C GLY A 146 4.66 -10.51 -3.91
N SER A 147 5.95 -10.38 -4.11
CA SER A 147 6.78 -11.39 -4.77
C SER A 147 7.09 -12.62 -3.92
N ALA A 148 6.87 -12.56 -2.60
CA ALA A 148 7.17 -13.65 -1.67
C ALA A 148 6.45 -14.96 -2.03
N GLY A 149 5.21 -14.86 -2.54
CA GLY A 149 4.44 -16.03 -2.98
C GLY A 149 4.94 -16.69 -4.27
N ASN A 150 5.83 -16.07 -5.04
CA ASN A 150 6.33 -16.65 -6.30
C ASN A 150 7.38 -17.76 -6.09
N GLY A 151 7.80 -18.00 -4.85
CA GLY A 151 8.86 -18.99 -4.55
C GLY A 151 8.44 -20.44 -4.68
N LEU A 152 7.15 -20.75 -4.73
CA LEU A 152 6.61 -22.09 -4.77
C LEU A 152 6.80 -22.73 -6.17
N LYS A 153 7.58 -23.80 -6.23
CA LYS A 153 7.94 -24.49 -7.49
C LYS A 153 7.01 -25.67 -7.78
N ALA A 154 6.84 -26.01 -9.06
CA ALA A 154 6.18 -27.24 -9.45
C ALA A 154 6.93 -28.46 -8.91
N GLY A 155 6.19 -29.48 -8.46
CA GLY A 155 6.72 -30.68 -7.81
C GLY A 155 6.94 -30.53 -6.30
N THR A 156 6.74 -29.33 -5.71
CA THR A 156 6.85 -29.15 -4.27
C THR A 156 5.65 -29.79 -3.56
N GLU A 157 5.91 -30.55 -2.51
CA GLU A 157 4.87 -31.07 -1.63
C GLU A 157 4.41 -29.98 -0.63
N MET A 158 3.11 -29.96 -0.38
CA MET A 158 2.49 -29.04 0.58
C MET A 158 1.70 -29.83 1.63
N SER A 159 1.50 -29.19 2.78
CA SER A 159 0.63 -29.70 3.84
C SER A 159 -0.50 -28.73 4.14
N LEU A 160 -1.64 -29.24 4.56
CA LEU A 160 -2.71 -28.40 5.10
C LEU A 160 -2.28 -27.80 6.44
N ALA A 161 -2.64 -26.55 6.68
CA ALA A 161 -2.45 -25.92 7.99
C ALA A 161 -3.30 -26.64 9.07
N ASP A 162 -4.52 -27.02 8.72
CA ASP A 162 -5.40 -27.83 9.54
C ASP A 162 -5.47 -29.25 8.97
N VAL A 163 -5.06 -30.24 9.75
CA VAL A 163 -5.00 -31.63 9.32
C VAL A 163 -6.38 -32.17 8.94
N ASN A 164 -6.49 -32.70 7.72
CA ASN A 164 -7.70 -33.36 7.23
C ASN A 164 -7.37 -34.79 6.79
N SER A 165 -7.95 -35.78 7.46
CA SER A 165 -7.70 -37.21 7.18
C SER A 165 -8.17 -37.67 5.80
N SER A 166 -8.99 -36.89 5.11
CA SER A 166 -9.44 -37.18 3.74
C SER A 166 -8.40 -36.79 2.69
N VAL A 167 -7.36 -36.06 3.04
CA VAL A 167 -6.28 -35.63 2.14
C VAL A 167 -5.05 -36.51 2.39
N ASN A 168 -4.51 -37.11 1.34
CA ASN A 168 -3.30 -37.90 1.39
C ASN A 168 -2.05 -37.10 1.10
N SER A 169 -2.05 -36.38 -0.02
CA SER A 169 -0.93 -35.57 -0.44
C SER A 169 -1.39 -34.38 -1.28
N ILE A 170 -0.62 -33.30 -1.23
CA ILE A 170 -0.82 -32.11 -2.05
C ILE A 170 0.51 -31.82 -2.74
N VAL A 171 0.49 -31.72 -4.07
CA VAL A 171 1.67 -31.46 -4.87
C VAL A 171 1.39 -30.31 -5.83
N VAL A 172 2.31 -29.37 -5.89
CA VAL A 172 2.22 -28.22 -6.83
C VAL A 172 2.42 -28.73 -8.26
N THR A 173 1.44 -28.50 -9.14
CA THR A 173 1.52 -28.85 -10.56
C THR A 173 1.96 -27.69 -11.42
N VAL A 174 1.50 -26.47 -11.10
CA VAL A 174 1.93 -25.24 -11.76
C VAL A 174 2.56 -24.33 -10.71
N ALA A 175 3.79 -23.91 -10.95
CA ALA A 175 4.54 -23.04 -10.04
C ALA A 175 3.76 -21.74 -9.78
N ALA A 176 3.92 -21.21 -8.57
CA ALA A 176 3.31 -19.95 -8.21
C ALA A 176 3.91 -18.79 -9.01
N ALA A 177 3.05 -17.94 -9.55
CA ALA A 177 3.42 -16.78 -10.33
C ALA A 177 2.39 -15.65 -10.17
N GLY A 178 2.75 -14.46 -10.66
CA GLY A 178 1.86 -13.30 -10.71
C GLY A 178 1.82 -12.47 -9.42
N GLY A 179 2.58 -12.87 -8.39
CA GLY A 179 2.77 -12.04 -7.20
C GLY A 179 3.68 -10.85 -7.50
N ASN A 180 3.20 -9.65 -7.24
CA ASN A 180 3.97 -8.41 -7.40
C ASN A 180 3.63 -7.42 -6.29
N GLU A 181 4.61 -6.59 -5.96
CA GLU A 181 4.43 -5.44 -5.08
C GLU A 181 3.61 -4.35 -5.80
N ALA A 182 3.02 -3.45 -5.01
CA ALA A 182 2.43 -2.25 -5.57
C ALA A 182 3.53 -1.40 -6.23
N GLU A 183 3.18 -0.76 -7.33
CA GLU A 183 4.09 0.15 -8.04
C GLU A 183 4.43 1.34 -7.15
N ASP A 184 5.73 1.64 -7.00
CA ASP A 184 6.20 2.79 -6.26
C ASP A 184 5.93 4.11 -7.02
N ASP A 185 5.95 5.24 -6.29
CA ASP A 185 5.63 6.55 -6.84
C ASP A 185 6.58 6.98 -7.97
N ASP A 186 7.86 6.59 -7.92
CA ASP A 186 8.84 7.02 -8.91
C ASP A 186 8.65 6.27 -10.23
N THR A 187 8.45 4.95 -10.16
CA THR A 187 8.13 4.11 -11.32
C THR A 187 6.81 4.53 -11.95
N TYR A 188 5.78 4.74 -11.13
CA TYR A 188 4.48 5.21 -11.60
C TYR A 188 4.56 6.58 -12.27
N ARG A 189 5.30 7.52 -11.68
CA ARG A 189 5.54 8.85 -12.25
C ARG A 189 6.24 8.80 -13.61
N GLN A 190 7.19 7.87 -13.78
CA GLN A 190 7.85 7.66 -15.08
C GLN A 190 6.86 7.14 -16.11
N ARG A 191 6.00 6.21 -15.75
CA ARG A 191 4.99 5.64 -16.65
C ARG A 191 3.91 6.65 -17.04
N ILE A 192 3.53 7.56 -16.13
CA ILE A 192 2.62 8.68 -16.45
C ILE A 192 3.24 9.66 -17.45
N ARG A 193 4.57 9.75 -17.51
CA ARG A 193 5.28 10.65 -18.44
C ARG A 193 5.47 10.05 -19.85
N ALA A 194 5.43 8.72 -19.99
CA ALA A 194 5.68 8.01 -21.25
C ALA A 194 4.49 8.11 -22.19
#